data_81bf7c48e943bfa4cb35b407d95105b6
#
_entry.id   81bf7c48e943bfa4cb35b407d95105b6
#
_cell.length_a   1.000
_cell.length_b   1.000
_cell.length_c   1.000
_cell.angle_alpha   90.00
_cell.angle_beta   90.00
_cell.angle_gamma   90.00
#
_symmetry.space_group_name_H-M   'P 1'
#
loop_
_entity.id
_entity.type
_entity.pdbx_description
1 polymer ?
#
loop_
_entity_poly.entity_id
_entity_poly.type
_entity_poly.pdbx_seq_one_letter_code
_entity_poly.pdbx_strand_id
1 'polypeptide(L)'
;MGAAEKEEPDPRPGAGRPLGEGRAMTFNRFVEAADRLASQIPEPLLEGLTGGIQVSREERQNPDDPPDVRILGEYITDPFLGAQIVLYHGSFRRLFAREPEEVWLEELAITLRHELRHHLETRAGLSDLDREDMEELQRLWDEWLAITEGAVDEEEGGEAGDPAKLEP
;
A
#
# COMPACT_ATOMS: atom_id res chain seq x y z
N MET A 1 -41.70 9.17 29.71
CA MET A 1 -41.39 8.18 28.68
C MET A 1 -40.70 8.89 27.51
N GLY A 2 -39.42 9.05 27.59
CA GLY A 2 -38.66 9.66 26.54
C GLY A 2 -38.37 8.60 25.47
N ALA A 3 -39.01 8.73 24.32
CA ALA A 3 -38.51 8.08 23.13
C ALA A 3 -37.14 8.69 22.85
N ALA A 4 -36.09 7.90 22.89
CA ALA A 4 -34.80 8.33 22.43
C ALA A 4 -34.94 8.65 20.95
N GLU A 5 -34.99 9.92 20.60
CA GLU A 5 -34.86 10.36 19.22
C GLU A 5 -33.47 9.95 18.76
N LYS A 6 -33.46 8.95 17.93
CA LYS A 6 -32.25 8.65 17.15
C LYS A 6 -32.05 9.82 16.20
N GLU A 7 -31.09 10.64 16.50
CA GLU A 7 -30.63 11.65 15.59
C GLU A 7 -30.11 10.96 14.33
N GLU A 8 -30.93 10.94 13.30
CA GLU A 8 -30.50 10.47 11.99
C GLU A 8 -29.42 11.42 11.48
N PRO A 9 -28.32 10.91 10.95
CA PRO A 9 -27.31 11.77 10.36
C PRO A 9 -27.91 12.54 9.19
N ASP A 10 -27.79 13.83 9.25
CA ASP A 10 -28.25 14.77 8.24
C ASP A 10 -27.69 14.42 6.85
N PRO A 11 -28.52 14.06 5.87
CA PRO A 11 -28.05 13.63 4.56
C PRO A 11 -27.68 14.80 3.64
N ARG A 12 -27.49 15.99 4.14
CA ARG A 12 -27.20 17.15 3.29
C ARG A 12 -25.85 17.01 2.59
N PRO A 13 -25.82 16.88 1.27
CA PRO A 13 -24.57 16.98 0.51
C PRO A 13 -24.14 18.44 0.52
N GLY A 14 -23.05 18.75 1.21
CA GLY A 14 -22.46 20.07 1.14
C GLY A 14 -22.16 20.77 2.46
N ALA A 15 -22.38 20.16 3.61
CA ALA A 15 -21.74 20.63 4.83
C ALA A 15 -20.24 20.37 4.67
N GLY A 16 -19.49 21.40 4.39
CA GLY A 16 -18.04 21.30 4.18
C GLY A 16 -17.39 20.54 5.34
N ARG A 17 -16.94 19.33 5.06
CA ARG A 17 -16.16 18.57 6.02
C ARG A 17 -14.89 19.38 6.29
N PRO A 18 -14.56 19.64 7.55
CA PRO A 18 -13.29 20.28 7.83
C PRO A 18 -12.17 19.46 7.20
N LEU A 19 -11.32 20.14 6.44
CA LEU A 19 -10.10 19.59 5.88
C LEU A 19 -9.31 18.97 7.05
N GLY A 20 -9.21 17.65 7.12
CA GLY A 20 -8.48 16.95 8.15
C GLY A 20 -9.24 15.92 8.97
N GLU A 21 -10.57 15.81 8.86
CA GLU A 21 -11.31 14.69 9.44
C GLU A 21 -11.54 13.62 8.37
N GLY A 22 -10.46 12.95 7.99
CA GLY A 22 -10.55 11.77 7.15
C GLY A 22 -11.29 10.66 7.89
N ARG A 23 -12.30 10.10 7.26
CA ARG A 23 -12.87 8.83 7.71
C ARG A 23 -11.88 7.73 7.35
N ALA A 24 -11.53 6.88 8.31
CA ALA A 24 -10.65 5.75 8.06
C ALA A 24 -11.11 4.95 6.84
N MET A 25 -10.19 4.61 5.96
CA MET A 25 -10.49 3.79 4.78
C MET A 25 -11.03 2.43 5.22
N THR A 26 -12.17 2.03 4.68
CA THR A 26 -12.75 0.71 4.96
C THR A 26 -11.87 -0.41 4.43
N PHE A 27 -11.98 -1.60 5.00
CA PHE A 27 -11.26 -2.77 4.51
C PHE A 27 -11.55 -3.05 3.03
N ASN A 28 -12.80 -3.00 2.61
CA ASN A 28 -13.15 -3.24 1.21
C ASN A 28 -12.54 -2.20 0.27
N ARG A 29 -12.56 -0.94 0.65
CA ARG A 29 -11.92 0.12 -0.15
C ARG A 29 -10.40 -0.06 -0.21
N PHE A 30 -9.79 -0.49 0.88
CA PHE A 30 -8.36 -0.81 0.95
C PHE A 30 -8.00 -1.98 0.02
N VAL A 31 -8.80 -3.04 0.02
CA VAL A 31 -8.64 -4.18 -0.91
C VAL A 31 -8.73 -3.72 -2.36
N GLU A 32 -9.73 -2.92 -2.70
CA GLU A 32 -9.88 -2.36 -4.06
C GLU A 32 -8.66 -1.54 -4.49
N ALA A 33 -8.15 -0.71 -3.59
CA ALA A 33 -6.95 0.10 -3.85
C ALA A 33 -5.70 -0.78 -4.05
N ALA A 34 -5.53 -1.79 -3.21
CA ALA A 34 -4.42 -2.75 -3.33
C ALA A 34 -4.51 -3.54 -4.65
N ASP A 35 -5.68 -4.01 -5.02
CA ASP A 35 -5.91 -4.73 -6.28
C ASP A 35 -5.62 -3.86 -7.50
N ARG A 36 -6.01 -2.59 -7.44
CA ARG A 36 -5.74 -1.64 -8.52
C ARG A 36 -4.24 -1.40 -8.70
N LEU A 37 -3.51 -1.19 -7.60
CA LEU A 37 -2.06 -1.04 -7.64
C LEU A 37 -1.37 -2.32 -8.13
N ALA A 38 -1.78 -3.47 -7.64
CA ALA A 38 -1.25 -4.76 -8.04
C ALA A 38 -1.47 -5.05 -9.52
N SER A 39 -2.63 -4.66 -10.08
CA SER A 39 -2.95 -4.85 -11.50
C SER A 39 -2.05 -4.06 -12.44
N GLN A 40 -1.39 -3.02 -11.96
CA GLN A 40 -0.46 -2.19 -12.72
C GLN A 40 0.97 -2.74 -12.72
N ILE A 41 1.27 -3.72 -11.86
CA ILE A 41 2.60 -4.32 -11.78
C ILE A 41 2.86 -5.16 -13.04
N PRO A 42 3.95 -4.91 -13.78
CA PRO A 42 4.35 -5.77 -14.89
C PRO A 42 4.50 -7.22 -14.44
N GLU A 43 3.91 -8.13 -15.20
CA GLU A 43 3.85 -9.56 -14.86
C GLU A 43 5.23 -10.18 -14.58
N PRO A 44 6.30 -9.87 -15.32
CA PRO A 44 7.64 -10.39 -15.02
C PRO A 44 8.16 -10.05 -13.61
N LEU A 45 7.72 -8.91 -13.03
CA LEU A 45 8.09 -8.53 -11.66
C LEU A 45 7.39 -9.41 -10.60
N LEU A 46 6.28 -10.02 -10.95
CA LEU A 46 5.50 -10.91 -10.08
C LEU A 46 5.94 -12.37 -10.15
N GLU A 47 6.81 -12.73 -11.08
CA GLU A 47 7.29 -14.09 -11.23
C GLU A 47 7.92 -14.59 -9.93
N GLY A 48 7.52 -15.79 -9.50
CA GLY A 48 7.96 -16.38 -8.23
C GLY A 48 7.17 -15.92 -7.02
N LEU A 49 6.29 -14.91 -7.14
CA LEU A 49 5.38 -14.48 -6.07
C LEU A 49 4.12 -15.37 -6.07
N THR A 50 4.31 -16.65 -5.78
CA THR A 50 3.27 -17.68 -5.91
C THR A 50 2.14 -17.54 -4.91
N GLY A 51 2.39 -16.96 -3.74
CA GLY A 51 1.38 -16.60 -2.76
C GLY A 51 0.66 -15.28 -3.06
N GLY A 52 1.11 -14.53 -4.06
CA GLY A 52 0.50 -13.29 -4.50
C GLY A 52 0.61 -12.15 -3.50
N ILE A 53 -0.26 -11.15 -3.70
CA ILE A 53 -0.41 -10.00 -2.82
C ILE A 53 -1.70 -10.18 -2.03
N GLN A 54 -1.58 -10.25 -0.71
CA GLN A 54 -2.67 -10.53 0.22
C GLN A 54 -2.96 -9.30 1.07
N VAL A 55 -4.21 -9.12 1.45
CA VAL A 55 -4.61 -8.06 2.40
C VAL A 55 -5.14 -8.72 3.66
N SER A 56 -4.62 -8.33 4.80
CA SER A 56 -5.03 -8.80 6.12
C SER A 56 -5.73 -7.68 6.89
N ARG A 57 -6.71 -8.05 7.71
CA ARG A 57 -7.35 -7.13 8.67
C ARG A 57 -6.50 -6.84 9.90
N GLU A 58 -5.43 -7.60 10.08
CA GLU A 58 -4.62 -7.54 11.29
C GLU A 58 -3.90 -6.19 11.44
N GLU A 59 -3.72 -5.80 12.69
CA GLU A 59 -2.73 -4.83 13.12
C GLU A 59 -1.45 -5.58 13.48
N ARG A 60 -0.35 -5.28 12.79
CA ARG A 60 0.91 -5.98 12.97
C ARG A 60 1.94 -5.07 13.63
N GLN A 61 2.55 -5.56 14.69
CA GLN A 61 3.60 -4.87 15.40
C GLN A 61 4.73 -5.84 15.73
N ASN A 62 5.96 -5.38 15.52
CA ASN A 62 7.12 -6.09 16.01
C ASN A 62 7.28 -5.76 17.52
N PRO A 63 7.39 -6.78 18.40
CA PRO A 63 7.55 -6.56 19.84
C PRO A 63 8.79 -5.75 20.23
N ASP A 64 9.82 -5.77 19.39
CA ASP A 64 11.07 -5.04 19.62
C ASP A 64 11.03 -3.59 19.16
N ASP A 65 10.00 -3.20 18.42
CA ASP A 65 9.81 -1.82 17.96
C ASP A 65 9.12 -0.95 19.01
N PRO A 66 9.29 0.39 18.91
CA PRO A 66 8.54 1.32 19.75
C PRO A 66 7.04 1.13 19.63
N PRO A 67 6.24 1.43 20.70
CA PRO A 67 4.80 1.14 20.74
C PRO A 67 3.96 1.82 19.66
N ASP A 68 4.47 2.89 19.06
CA ASP A 68 3.81 3.68 18.03
C ASP A 68 4.18 3.23 16.61
N VAL A 69 5.08 2.28 16.45
CA VAL A 69 5.49 1.72 15.16
C VAL A 69 4.62 0.52 14.81
N ARG A 70 4.18 0.47 13.56
CA ARG A 70 3.41 -0.65 13.01
C ARG A 70 4.04 -1.14 11.72
N ILE A 71 3.90 -2.44 11.48
CA ILE A 71 4.28 -3.07 10.22
C ILE A 71 3.11 -2.92 9.25
N LEU A 72 3.33 -2.20 8.17
CA LEU A 72 2.30 -1.92 7.14
C LEU A 72 2.19 -3.04 6.12
N GLY A 73 3.30 -3.69 5.80
CA GLY A 73 3.36 -4.82 4.90
C GLY A 73 4.57 -5.69 5.19
N GLU A 74 4.53 -6.91 4.70
CA GLU A 74 5.64 -7.87 4.82
C GLU A 74 5.78 -8.71 3.55
N TYR A 75 7.01 -8.94 3.15
CA TYR A 75 7.37 -9.98 2.20
C TYR A 75 7.70 -11.26 2.98
N ILE A 76 6.92 -12.30 2.76
CA ILE A 76 7.00 -13.56 3.51
C ILE A 76 7.27 -14.71 2.56
N THR A 77 8.16 -15.62 2.94
CA THR A 77 8.36 -16.90 2.26
C THR A 77 7.73 -18.01 3.10
N ASP A 78 6.67 -18.61 2.58
CA ASP A 78 5.98 -19.73 3.19
C ASP A 78 6.40 -21.04 2.50
N PRO A 79 6.68 -22.12 3.24
CA PRO A 79 7.09 -23.40 2.64
C PRO A 79 6.05 -24.04 1.72
N PHE A 80 4.77 -23.71 1.90
CA PHE A 80 3.66 -24.29 1.13
C PHE A 80 3.10 -23.33 0.07
N LEU A 81 2.96 -22.04 0.42
CA LEU A 81 2.40 -21.03 -0.46
C LEU A 81 3.46 -20.32 -1.31
N GLY A 82 4.74 -20.46 -0.93
CA GLY A 82 5.84 -19.74 -1.56
C GLY A 82 5.95 -18.30 -1.09
N ALA A 83 6.54 -17.45 -1.92
CA ALA A 83 6.70 -16.04 -1.62
C ALA A 83 5.36 -15.29 -1.75
N GLN A 84 5.08 -14.42 -0.80
CA GLN A 84 3.88 -13.60 -0.79
C GLN A 84 4.17 -12.22 -0.17
N ILE A 85 3.35 -11.25 -0.54
CA ILE A 85 3.32 -9.94 0.10
C ILE A 85 2.01 -9.83 0.87
N VAL A 86 2.08 -9.44 2.12
CA VAL A 86 0.90 -9.20 2.96
C VAL A 86 0.85 -7.72 3.34
N LEU A 87 -0.30 -7.09 3.11
CA LEU A 87 -0.59 -5.70 3.48
C LEU A 87 -1.57 -5.70 4.66
N TYR A 88 -1.24 -4.99 5.72
CA TYR A 88 -2.00 -5.01 6.98
C TYR A 88 -2.91 -3.80 7.11
N HIS A 89 -4.17 -3.96 6.75
CA HIS A 89 -5.18 -2.89 6.89
C HIS A 89 -5.29 -2.37 8.33
N GLY A 90 -5.24 -3.26 9.32
CA GLY A 90 -5.30 -2.85 10.73
C GLY A 90 -4.15 -1.94 11.14
N SER A 91 -2.95 -2.17 10.62
CA SER A 91 -1.80 -1.30 10.84
C SER A 91 -1.98 0.07 10.18
N PHE A 92 -2.47 0.10 8.93
CA PHE A 92 -2.82 1.35 8.25
C PHE A 92 -3.87 2.14 9.02
N ARG A 93 -4.92 1.46 9.47
CA ARG A 93 -5.97 2.08 10.26
C ARG A 93 -5.42 2.68 11.56
N ARG A 94 -4.49 2.01 12.20
CA ARG A 94 -3.85 2.50 13.43
C ARG A 94 -3.10 3.81 13.21
N LEU A 95 -2.36 3.91 12.11
CA LEU A 95 -1.50 5.06 11.83
C LEU A 95 -2.23 6.18 11.07
N PHE A 96 -3.15 5.84 10.19
CA PHE A 96 -3.73 6.78 9.23
C PHE A 96 -5.24 6.97 9.36
N ALA A 97 -5.86 6.56 10.48
CA ALA A 97 -7.31 6.63 10.67
C ALA A 97 -7.91 8.03 10.45
N ARG A 98 -7.12 9.07 10.72
CA ARG A 98 -7.56 10.47 10.61
C ARG A 98 -7.05 11.16 9.35
N GLU A 99 -6.26 10.46 8.56
CA GLU A 99 -5.70 11.00 7.33
C GLU A 99 -6.68 10.88 6.17
N PRO A 100 -6.62 11.79 5.20
CA PRO A 100 -7.44 11.69 4.00
C PRO A 100 -7.07 10.46 3.17
N GLU A 101 -7.98 10.05 2.27
CA GLU A 101 -7.79 8.86 1.43
C GLU A 101 -6.50 8.92 0.60
N GLU A 102 -6.12 10.10 0.14
CA GLU A 102 -4.90 10.32 -0.65
C GLU A 102 -3.64 9.86 0.09
N VAL A 103 -3.56 10.13 1.39
CA VAL A 103 -2.44 9.67 2.23
C VAL A 103 -2.41 8.15 2.34
N TRP A 104 -3.58 7.53 2.49
CA TRP A 104 -3.67 6.06 2.51
C TRP A 104 -3.19 5.45 1.20
N LEU A 105 -3.60 6.01 0.07
CA LEU A 105 -3.21 5.52 -1.25
C LEU A 105 -1.71 5.68 -1.50
N GLU A 106 -1.14 6.80 -1.09
CA GLU A 106 0.30 7.06 -1.19
C GLU A 106 1.09 6.07 -0.33
N GLU A 107 0.73 5.92 0.92
CA GLU A 107 1.41 5.00 1.84
C GLU A 107 1.25 3.54 1.42
N LEU A 108 0.10 3.17 0.86
CA LEU A 108 -0.13 1.84 0.31
C LEU A 108 0.79 1.57 -0.89
N ALA A 109 0.92 2.52 -1.79
CA ALA A 109 1.83 2.43 -2.94
C ALA A 109 3.30 2.32 -2.50
N ILE A 110 3.71 3.12 -1.53
CA ILE A 110 5.07 3.08 -0.96
C ILE A 110 5.34 1.71 -0.33
N THR A 111 4.41 1.20 0.47
CA THR A 111 4.52 -0.10 1.13
C THR A 111 4.62 -1.22 0.11
N LEU A 112 3.73 -1.25 -0.87
CA LEU A 112 3.73 -2.29 -1.90
C LEU A 112 5.04 -2.28 -2.71
N ARG A 113 5.54 -1.11 -3.08
CA ARG A 113 6.85 -0.97 -3.76
C ARG A 113 8.00 -1.50 -2.91
N HIS A 114 7.99 -1.19 -1.64
CA HIS A 114 9.01 -1.66 -0.70
C HIS A 114 9.04 -3.18 -0.62
N GLU A 115 7.89 -3.81 -0.45
CA GLU A 115 7.82 -5.28 -0.33
C GLU A 115 8.08 -5.98 -1.68
N LEU A 116 7.66 -5.41 -2.78
CA LEU A 116 8.01 -5.95 -4.11
C LEU A 116 9.51 -5.86 -4.39
N ARG A 117 10.18 -4.81 -3.93
CA ARG A 117 11.65 -4.70 -4.01
C ARG A 117 12.32 -5.85 -3.26
N HIS A 118 11.85 -6.19 -2.06
CA HIS A 118 12.36 -7.35 -1.32
C HIS A 118 12.20 -8.65 -2.12
N HIS A 119 11.07 -8.82 -2.79
CA HIS A 119 10.85 -9.97 -3.68
C HIS A 119 11.88 -10.03 -4.81
N LEU A 120 12.11 -8.91 -5.49
CA LEU A 120 13.08 -8.85 -6.59
C LEU A 120 14.53 -9.09 -6.12
N GLU A 121 14.91 -8.54 -4.99
CA GLU A 121 16.22 -8.76 -4.37
C GLU A 121 16.42 -10.22 -3.98
N THR A 122 15.38 -10.85 -3.43
CA THR A 122 15.40 -12.28 -3.09
C THR A 122 15.56 -13.15 -4.33
N ARG A 123 14.82 -12.84 -5.41
CA ARG A 123 14.97 -13.54 -6.70
C ARG A 123 16.37 -13.40 -7.27
N ALA A 124 16.92 -12.19 -7.26
CA ALA A 124 18.27 -11.94 -7.74
C ALA A 124 19.33 -12.73 -6.97
N GLY A 125 19.11 -12.98 -5.67
CA GLY A 125 20.01 -13.77 -4.82
C GLY A 125 19.86 -15.28 -4.97
N LEU A 126 18.66 -15.77 -5.37
CA LEU A 126 18.34 -17.19 -5.44
C LEU A 126 18.34 -17.77 -6.87
N SER A 127 18.19 -16.94 -7.88
CA SER A 127 18.08 -17.33 -9.27
C SER A 127 19.33 -16.99 -10.04
N ASP A 128 19.71 -17.89 -10.95
CA ASP A 128 20.73 -17.59 -11.97
C ASP A 128 20.16 -16.63 -13.03
N LEU A 129 19.68 -15.48 -12.59
CA LEU A 129 19.27 -14.43 -13.49
C LEU A 129 20.51 -13.88 -14.17
N ASP A 130 20.52 -13.93 -15.50
CA ASP A 130 21.59 -13.34 -16.24
C ASP A 130 21.48 -11.81 -16.25
N ARG A 131 22.48 -11.17 -16.81
CA ARG A 131 22.54 -9.70 -16.84
C ARG A 131 21.39 -9.08 -17.66
N GLU A 132 20.98 -9.73 -18.73
CA GLU A 132 19.90 -9.25 -19.60
C GLU A 132 18.55 -9.29 -18.86
N ASP A 133 18.31 -10.38 -18.13
CA ASP A 133 17.11 -10.53 -17.29
C ASP A 133 17.07 -9.44 -16.19
N MET A 134 18.21 -9.16 -15.56
CA MET A 134 18.30 -8.13 -14.53
C MET A 134 18.03 -6.73 -15.08
N GLU A 135 18.57 -6.42 -16.25
CA GLU A 135 18.37 -5.13 -16.93
C GLU A 135 16.90 -4.97 -17.36
N GLU A 136 16.26 -6.02 -17.83
CA GLU A 136 14.83 -6.00 -18.17
C GLU A 136 13.94 -5.77 -16.94
N LEU A 137 14.17 -6.49 -15.85
CA LEU A 137 13.45 -6.31 -14.61
C LEU A 137 13.61 -4.89 -14.06
N GLN A 138 14.81 -4.33 -14.16
CA GLN A 138 15.05 -2.95 -13.72
C GLN A 138 14.28 -1.95 -14.59
N ARG A 139 14.25 -2.16 -15.90
CA ARG A 139 13.48 -1.30 -16.82
C ARG A 139 11.99 -1.34 -16.51
N LEU A 140 11.43 -2.52 -16.29
CA LEU A 140 10.02 -2.70 -15.94
C LEU A 140 9.69 -2.08 -14.58
N TRP A 141 10.60 -2.20 -13.63
CA TRP A 141 10.49 -1.55 -12.34
C TRP A 141 10.40 -0.02 -12.48
N ASP A 142 11.30 0.57 -13.25
CA ASP A 142 11.33 2.02 -13.47
C ASP A 142 10.07 2.50 -14.19
N GLU A 143 9.55 1.74 -15.15
CA GLU A 143 8.29 2.03 -15.83
C GLU A 143 7.10 2.01 -14.85
N TRP A 144 7.05 1.00 -13.99
CA TRP A 144 5.98 0.90 -12.99
C TRP A 144 6.06 2.02 -11.95
N LEU A 145 7.25 2.37 -11.49
CA LEU A 145 7.45 3.53 -10.60
C LEU A 145 6.90 4.81 -11.24
N ALA A 146 7.24 5.08 -12.49
CA ALA A 146 6.77 6.27 -13.19
C ALA A 146 5.25 6.34 -13.28
N ILE A 147 4.58 5.22 -13.51
CA ILE A 147 3.11 5.13 -13.55
C ILE A 147 2.51 5.39 -12.17
N THR A 148 3.04 4.78 -11.12
CA THR A 148 2.48 4.88 -9.77
C THR A 148 2.80 6.21 -9.10
N GLU A 149 3.93 6.81 -9.37
CA GLU A 149 4.29 8.15 -8.90
C GLU A 149 3.49 9.23 -9.66
N GLY A 150 3.39 9.11 -10.97
CA GLY A 150 2.62 10.03 -11.80
C GLY A 150 1.12 10.04 -11.51
N ALA A 151 0.55 8.91 -11.10
CA ALA A 151 -0.87 8.82 -10.74
C ALA A 151 -1.21 9.55 -9.44
N VAL A 152 -0.25 9.65 -8.52
CA VAL A 152 -0.40 10.43 -7.28
C VAL A 152 -0.34 11.93 -7.58
N ASP A 153 0.54 12.35 -8.47
CA ASP A 153 0.71 13.75 -8.86
C ASP A 153 -0.50 14.32 -9.62
N GLU A 154 -1.18 13.49 -10.41
CA GLU A 154 -2.37 13.91 -11.17
C GLU A 154 -3.60 14.14 -10.28
N GLU A 155 -3.70 13.45 -9.14
CA GLU A 155 -4.82 13.64 -8.20
C GLU A 155 -4.62 14.82 -7.23
N GLU A 156 -3.40 15.23 -6.97
CA GLU A 156 -3.10 16.32 -6.03
C GLU A 156 -2.96 17.71 -6.65
N GLY A 157 -3.13 17.86 -7.94
CA GLY A 157 -3.12 19.19 -8.58
C GLY A 157 -1.85 20.01 -8.32
N GLY A 158 -0.70 19.42 -8.49
CA GLY A 158 0.50 20.14 -8.89
C GLY A 158 1.41 20.71 -7.83
N GLU A 159 1.62 20.06 -6.70
CA GLU A 159 2.88 20.24 -5.99
C GLU A 159 3.70 18.96 -6.07
N ALA A 160 4.75 19.03 -6.86
CA ALA A 160 5.75 17.98 -6.90
C ALA A 160 6.35 17.80 -5.51
N GLY A 161 5.99 16.73 -4.83
CA GLY A 161 6.66 16.34 -3.61
C GLY A 161 8.15 16.15 -3.89
N ASP A 162 8.97 16.72 -3.04
CA ASP A 162 10.43 16.63 -3.13
C ASP A 162 10.86 15.15 -3.19
N PRO A 163 11.42 14.68 -4.31
CA PRO A 163 11.85 13.29 -4.44
C PRO A 163 12.94 12.87 -3.44
N ALA A 164 13.55 13.82 -2.75
CA ALA A 164 14.54 13.56 -1.71
C ALA A 164 13.94 12.97 -0.42
N LYS A 165 12.61 12.97 -0.27
CA LYS A 165 11.94 12.36 0.88
C LYS A 165 11.58 10.88 0.68
N LEU A 166 11.81 10.32 -0.49
CA LEU A 166 11.47 8.95 -0.84
C LEU A 166 12.67 8.00 -0.83
N GLU A 167 13.84 8.46 -0.40
CA GLU A 167 14.96 7.57 -0.16
C GLU A 167 14.83 6.88 1.20
N PRO A 168 14.96 5.52 1.24
CA PRO A 168 14.93 4.75 2.47
C PRO A 168 16.12 5.04 3.37
#